data_cfa9f871c5ffee7a18acaf33bb184c83
#
_entry.id   cfa9f871c5ffee7a18acaf33bb184c83
#
_cell.length_a   1.000
_cell.length_b   1.000
_cell.length_c   1.000
_cell.angle_alpha   90.00
_cell.angle_beta   90.00
_cell.angle_gamma   90.00
#
_symmetry.space_group_name_H-M   'P 1'
#
loop_
_entity.id
_entity.type
_entity.pdbx_description
1 polymer ?
#
loop_
_entity_poly.entity_id
_entity_poly.type
_entity_poly.pdbx_seq_one_letter_code
_entity_poly.pdbx_strand_id
1 'polypeptide(L)'
;MRRPLRLLTFLFWFTISASAQTRIDCNALKSRILGETVHYCVLLPPSYDSTPPNHSSQRYPVLYFLHGLGENEQTLFKTGGWNLIEDLRQQHKVGDFLIVTPEAKASFYVNSADGKVRYSDFFLQEFIPDIEANYRIRRERKARAITGISMGGYGALRFAFAEPDLFSAVSAQSAALMTESPQELNAALRSGTPLGRLLGSVFGNPIDVPHWKENDPFSLARKNKVGIGKQAIYFNCGRDDEYGFESGAAMLDKQLQEEHIKHEFHLYPGNHSASYFGAHIAEVMEFHSKMFRAEK
;
A
#
# COMPACT_ATOMS: atom_id res chain seq x y z
N MET A 1 -44.85 -23.83 -63.76
CA MET A 1 -44.88 -23.71 -62.32
C MET A 1 -43.50 -23.27 -61.78
N ARG A 2 -43.33 -22.00 -61.37
CA ARG A 2 -42.08 -21.46 -60.84
C ARG A 2 -42.16 -21.52 -59.28
N ARG A 3 -41.23 -22.20 -58.63
CA ARG A 3 -41.13 -22.22 -57.16
C ARG A 3 -40.47 -20.95 -56.66
N PRO A 4 -40.96 -20.30 -55.59
CA PRO A 4 -40.28 -19.12 -55.01
C PRO A 4 -39.08 -19.56 -54.17
N LEU A 5 -37.94 -18.92 -54.39
CA LEU A 5 -36.72 -19.04 -53.63
C LEU A 5 -36.90 -18.27 -52.30
N ARG A 6 -36.95 -19.00 -51.18
CA ARG A 6 -37.00 -18.38 -49.84
C ARG A 6 -35.57 -17.98 -49.43
N LEU A 7 -35.30 -16.67 -49.42
CA LEU A 7 -34.09 -16.11 -48.85
C LEU A 7 -34.19 -16.20 -47.30
N LEU A 8 -33.39 -17.05 -46.69
CA LEU A 8 -33.20 -17.04 -45.22
C LEU A 8 -32.17 -15.94 -44.88
N THR A 9 -32.66 -14.85 -44.34
CA THR A 9 -31.80 -13.81 -43.73
C THR A 9 -31.35 -14.27 -42.34
N PHE A 10 -30.07 -14.64 -42.21
CA PHE A 10 -29.43 -14.85 -40.92
C PHE A 10 -29.12 -13.50 -40.28
N LEU A 11 -29.87 -13.07 -39.27
CA LEU A 11 -29.49 -11.96 -38.39
C LEU A 11 -28.35 -12.43 -37.47
N PHE A 12 -27.12 -12.00 -37.74
CA PHE A 12 -26.04 -12.09 -36.82
C PHE A 12 -26.24 -11.07 -35.69
N TRP A 13 -26.62 -11.51 -34.52
CA TRP A 13 -26.58 -10.69 -33.31
C TRP A 13 -25.12 -10.58 -32.87
N PHE A 14 -24.48 -9.44 -33.18
CA PHE A 14 -23.23 -9.04 -32.54
C PHE A 14 -23.56 -8.63 -31.09
N THR A 15 -23.29 -9.49 -30.15
CA THR A 15 -23.24 -9.11 -28.73
C THR A 15 -21.97 -8.28 -28.52
N ILE A 16 -22.11 -6.96 -28.52
CA ILE A 16 -21.04 -6.08 -28.04
C ILE A 16 -20.94 -6.36 -26.53
N SER A 17 -19.99 -7.19 -26.12
CA SER A 17 -19.58 -7.29 -24.73
C SER A 17 -18.97 -5.95 -24.36
N ALA A 18 -19.73 -5.09 -23.68
CA ALA A 18 -19.17 -3.92 -23.05
C ALA A 18 -18.13 -4.41 -22.04
N SER A 19 -16.86 -4.23 -22.34
CA SER A 19 -15.79 -4.45 -21.39
C SER A 19 -16.04 -3.50 -20.23
N ALA A 20 -16.35 -4.04 -19.05
CA ALA A 20 -16.47 -3.22 -17.84
C ALA A 20 -15.13 -2.53 -17.61
N GLN A 21 -15.15 -1.23 -17.50
CA GLN A 21 -13.96 -0.41 -17.36
C GLN A 21 -13.68 -0.22 -15.86
N THR A 22 -12.43 -0.32 -15.49
CA THR A 22 -11.97 0.00 -14.15
C THR A 22 -12.30 1.45 -13.78
N ARG A 23 -12.73 1.71 -12.56
CA ARG A 23 -13.14 3.04 -12.09
C ARG A 23 -12.26 3.51 -10.94
N ILE A 24 -12.00 4.82 -10.91
CA ILE A 24 -11.37 5.51 -9.79
C ILE A 24 -12.41 6.39 -9.12
N ASP A 25 -12.60 6.18 -7.82
CA ASP A 25 -13.37 7.06 -6.96
C ASP A 25 -12.42 7.86 -6.09
N CYS A 26 -12.30 9.17 -6.31
CA CYS A 26 -11.56 10.06 -5.42
C CYS A 26 -12.53 10.85 -4.56
N ASN A 27 -12.35 10.75 -3.26
CA ASN A 27 -13.24 11.28 -2.23
C ASN A 27 -12.44 11.95 -1.10
N ALA A 28 -13.14 12.40 -0.08
CA ALA A 28 -12.53 13.01 1.08
C ALA A 28 -13.27 12.60 2.36
N LEU A 29 -12.51 12.30 3.41
CA LEU A 29 -13.01 11.99 4.75
C LEU A 29 -12.71 13.16 5.68
N LYS A 30 -13.73 13.70 6.33
CA LYS A 30 -13.55 14.68 7.38
C LYS A 30 -13.18 13.96 8.68
N SER A 31 -11.89 13.98 9.01
CA SER A 31 -11.38 13.34 10.20
C SER A 31 -11.66 14.16 11.45
N ARG A 32 -12.17 13.50 12.49
CA ARG A 32 -12.31 14.07 13.84
C ARG A 32 -10.99 13.99 14.60
N ILE A 33 -10.19 12.94 14.35
CA ILE A 33 -8.91 12.74 15.01
C ILE A 33 -7.88 13.76 14.54
N LEU A 34 -7.81 14.04 13.23
CA LEU A 34 -6.89 15.02 12.67
C LEU A 34 -7.44 16.45 12.67
N GLY A 35 -8.77 16.63 12.81
CA GLY A 35 -9.42 17.94 12.74
C GLY A 35 -9.43 18.56 11.34
N GLU A 36 -9.11 17.77 10.30
CA GLU A 36 -9.02 18.22 8.90
C GLU A 36 -9.68 17.23 7.94
N THR A 37 -9.79 17.63 6.68
CA THR A 37 -10.26 16.76 5.59
C THR A 37 -9.06 16.06 4.98
N VAL A 38 -9.15 14.74 4.86
CA VAL A 38 -8.14 13.87 4.22
C VAL A 38 -8.69 13.34 2.92
N HIS A 39 -7.97 13.56 1.82
CA HIS A 39 -8.33 13.06 0.50
C HIS A 39 -7.86 11.62 0.33
N TYR A 40 -8.59 10.86 -0.48
CA TYR A 40 -8.20 9.51 -0.84
C TYR A 40 -8.77 9.11 -2.20
N CYS A 41 -8.13 8.14 -2.87
CA CYS A 41 -8.69 7.52 -4.08
C CYS A 41 -8.83 6.00 -3.88
N VAL A 42 -9.83 5.43 -4.53
CA VAL A 42 -10.12 3.98 -4.54
C VAL A 42 -10.15 3.48 -5.96
N LEU A 43 -9.28 2.53 -6.25
CA LEU A 43 -9.24 1.78 -7.49
C LEU A 43 -10.23 0.63 -7.40
N LEU A 44 -11.27 0.64 -8.21
CA LEU A 44 -12.29 -0.39 -8.28
C LEU A 44 -12.02 -1.33 -9.46
N PRO A 45 -12.02 -2.66 -9.26
CA PRO A 45 -11.84 -3.60 -10.36
C PRO A 45 -13.03 -3.57 -11.33
N PRO A 46 -12.86 -4.00 -12.61
CA PRO A 46 -13.94 -4.03 -13.59
C PRO A 46 -15.19 -4.78 -13.13
N SER A 47 -15.01 -5.88 -12.38
CA SER A 47 -16.12 -6.66 -11.84
C SER A 47 -16.94 -5.92 -10.78
N TYR A 48 -16.41 -4.83 -10.22
CA TYR A 48 -17.12 -4.09 -9.18
C TYR A 48 -18.44 -3.50 -9.67
N ASP A 49 -18.46 -2.86 -10.85
CA ASP A 49 -19.66 -2.27 -11.42
C ASP A 49 -20.47 -3.22 -12.32
N SER A 50 -19.84 -4.28 -12.85
CA SER A 50 -20.51 -5.28 -13.68
C SER A 50 -21.34 -6.30 -12.90
N THR A 51 -21.22 -6.31 -11.58
CA THR A 51 -22.02 -7.18 -10.71
C THR A 51 -23.48 -6.67 -10.67
N PRO A 52 -24.46 -7.47 -11.17
CA PRO A 52 -25.87 -7.07 -11.12
C PRO A 52 -26.31 -6.70 -9.71
N PRO A 53 -27.31 -5.79 -9.54
CA PRO A 53 -27.79 -5.37 -8.21
C PRO A 53 -28.24 -6.52 -7.29
N ASN A 54 -28.71 -7.61 -7.86
CA ASN A 54 -29.10 -8.84 -7.16
C ASN A 54 -27.90 -9.70 -6.71
N HIS A 55 -26.65 -9.40 -7.13
CA HIS A 55 -25.40 -10.01 -6.67
C HIS A 55 -24.56 -9.01 -5.84
N SER A 56 -25.19 -8.01 -5.24
CA SER A 56 -24.54 -6.99 -4.38
C SER A 56 -23.81 -7.56 -3.15
N SER A 57 -23.92 -8.87 -2.89
CA SER A 57 -23.21 -9.57 -1.82
C SER A 57 -21.72 -9.82 -2.11
N GLN A 58 -21.26 -9.70 -3.37
CA GLN A 58 -19.84 -9.88 -3.71
C GLN A 58 -18.99 -8.80 -3.04
N ARG A 59 -18.03 -9.25 -2.21
CA ARG A 59 -17.05 -8.41 -1.52
C ARG A 59 -15.64 -8.77 -1.96
N TYR A 60 -14.76 -7.78 -1.94
CA TYR A 60 -13.42 -7.85 -2.49
C TYR A 60 -12.36 -7.74 -1.41
N PRO A 61 -11.16 -8.28 -1.61
CA PRO A 61 -9.99 -7.91 -0.82
C PRO A 61 -9.64 -6.44 -1.02
N VAL A 62 -8.87 -5.89 -0.09
CA VAL A 62 -8.37 -4.52 -0.15
C VAL A 62 -6.86 -4.46 0.07
N LEU A 63 -6.19 -3.68 -0.76
CA LEU A 63 -4.80 -3.30 -0.64
C LEU A 63 -4.72 -1.79 -0.34
N TYR A 64 -4.23 -1.42 0.84
CA TYR A 64 -3.92 -0.03 1.16
C TYR A 64 -2.54 0.31 0.59
N PHE A 65 -2.46 1.30 -0.29
CA PHE A 65 -1.23 1.76 -0.94
C PHE A 65 -0.83 3.12 -0.37
N LEU A 66 0.34 3.18 0.24
CA LEU A 66 0.87 4.34 0.93
C LEU A 66 1.92 5.05 0.06
N HIS A 67 1.70 6.34 -0.21
CA HIS A 67 2.55 7.16 -1.08
C HIS A 67 3.87 7.60 -0.41
N GLY A 68 4.86 7.99 -1.20
CA GLY A 68 6.14 8.54 -0.74
C GLY A 68 6.04 10.00 -0.25
N LEU A 69 7.15 10.49 0.31
CA LEU A 69 7.25 11.89 0.75
C LEU A 69 7.12 12.85 -0.44
N GLY A 70 6.31 13.89 -0.27
CA GLY A 70 6.05 14.89 -1.32
C GLY A 70 5.00 14.45 -2.35
N GLU A 71 4.45 13.27 -2.21
CA GLU A 71 3.37 12.71 -3.03
C GLU A 71 2.01 12.85 -2.33
N ASN A 72 0.97 12.29 -2.95
CA ASN A 72 -0.39 12.30 -2.40
C ASN A 72 -1.21 11.07 -2.87
N GLU A 73 -2.49 11.05 -2.55
CA GLU A 73 -3.44 9.98 -2.88
C GLU A 73 -3.55 9.68 -4.38
N GLN A 74 -3.14 10.60 -5.25
CA GLN A 74 -3.22 10.47 -6.71
C GLN A 74 -1.93 9.96 -7.35
N THR A 75 -0.88 9.72 -6.58
CA THR A 75 0.44 9.35 -7.12
C THR A 75 0.39 8.13 -8.01
N LEU A 76 -0.25 7.05 -7.55
CA LEU A 76 -0.39 5.82 -8.32
C LEU A 76 -1.10 6.06 -9.67
N PHE A 77 -2.05 6.99 -9.71
CA PHE A 77 -2.75 7.41 -10.91
C PHE A 77 -1.87 8.27 -11.83
N LYS A 78 -1.25 9.31 -11.29
CA LYS A 78 -0.43 10.27 -12.06
C LYS A 78 0.83 9.65 -12.65
N THR A 79 1.37 8.62 -12.03
CA THR A 79 2.60 7.94 -12.48
C THR A 79 2.34 6.79 -13.47
N GLY A 80 1.08 6.57 -13.87
CA GLY A 80 0.73 5.50 -14.81
C GLY A 80 0.62 4.11 -14.17
N GLY A 81 0.80 3.98 -12.86
CA GLY A 81 0.65 2.70 -12.15
C GLY A 81 -0.74 2.08 -12.31
N TRP A 82 -1.75 2.93 -12.48
CA TRP A 82 -3.10 2.52 -12.82
C TRP A 82 -3.18 1.69 -14.11
N ASN A 83 -2.65 2.21 -15.22
CA ASN A 83 -2.70 1.53 -16.51
C ASN A 83 -1.99 0.18 -16.44
N LEU A 84 -0.85 0.15 -15.75
CA LEU A 84 -0.10 -1.09 -15.55
C LEU A 84 -0.91 -2.14 -14.77
N ILE A 85 -1.61 -1.74 -13.71
CA ILE A 85 -2.47 -2.65 -12.93
C ILE A 85 -3.61 -3.18 -13.80
N GLU A 86 -4.19 -2.35 -14.65
CA GLU A 86 -5.24 -2.75 -15.58
C GLU A 86 -4.73 -3.76 -16.62
N ASP A 87 -3.55 -3.51 -17.19
CA ASP A 87 -2.88 -4.45 -18.10
C ASP A 87 -2.61 -5.79 -17.42
N LEU A 88 -2.16 -5.77 -16.16
CA LEU A 88 -1.95 -7.00 -15.37
C LEU A 88 -3.26 -7.76 -15.11
N ARG A 89 -4.37 -7.06 -14.90
CA ARG A 89 -5.70 -7.68 -14.78
C ARG A 89 -6.15 -8.31 -16.09
N GLN A 90 -6.00 -7.62 -17.21
CA GLN A 90 -6.33 -8.14 -18.54
C GLN A 90 -5.49 -9.38 -18.90
N GLN A 91 -4.22 -9.41 -18.46
CA GLN A 91 -3.33 -10.57 -18.60
C GLN A 91 -3.61 -11.69 -17.57
N HIS A 92 -4.62 -11.56 -16.71
CA HIS A 92 -4.94 -12.49 -15.61
C HIS A 92 -3.82 -12.73 -14.59
N LYS A 93 -2.80 -11.87 -14.57
CA LYS A 93 -1.72 -11.91 -13.57
C LYS A 93 -2.18 -11.43 -12.22
N VAL A 94 -3.04 -10.43 -12.20
CA VAL A 94 -3.61 -9.83 -11.00
C VAL A 94 -5.12 -10.05 -10.99
N GLY A 95 -5.66 -10.45 -9.84
CA GLY A 95 -7.10 -10.65 -9.63
C GLY A 95 -7.80 -9.37 -9.19
N ASP A 96 -9.11 -9.50 -8.90
CA ASP A 96 -9.95 -8.40 -8.47
C ASP A 96 -9.81 -8.12 -6.98
N PHE A 97 -9.26 -6.97 -6.65
CA PHE A 97 -9.22 -6.36 -5.32
C PHE A 97 -9.26 -4.84 -5.44
N LEU A 98 -9.68 -4.16 -4.38
CA LEU A 98 -9.64 -2.71 -4.32
C LEU A 98 -8.23 -2.24 -3.94
N ILE A 99 -7.79 -1.10 -4.50
CA ILE A 99 -6.58 -0.42 -4.05
C ILE A 99 -7.00 0.94 -3.51
N VAL A 100 -6.63 1.23 -2.27
CA VAL A 100 -7.01 2.44 -1.56
C VAL A 100 -5.77 3.27 -1.25
N THR A 101 -5.74 4.51 -1.70
CA THR A 101 -4.61 5.43 -1.55
C THR A 101 -5.01 6.63 -0.70
N PRO A 102 -4.69 6.68 0.60
CA PRO A 102 -4.94 7.86 1.45
C PRO A 102 -3.85 8.92 1.27
N GLU A 103 -4.23 10.20 1.39
CA GLU A 103 -3.28 11.29 1.59
C GLU A 103 -2.68 11.21 3.01
N ALA A 104 -1.36 11.39 3.13
CA ALA A 104 -0.66 11.34 4.42
C ALA A 104 0.30 12.51 4.64
N LYS A 105 0.40 13.43 3.70
CA LYS A 105 1.36 14.55 3.76
C LYS A 105 2.78 14.01 4.07
N ALA A 106 3.41 14.51 5.13
CA ALA A 106 4.76 14.11 5.56
C ALA A 106 4.76 13.45 6.95
N SER A 107 3.69 12.74 7.30
CA SER A 107 3.44 12.17 8.64
C SER A 107 4.28 10.92 8.97
N PHE A 108 4.99 10.34 7.99
CA PHE A 108 5.56 8.99 8.11
C PHE A 108 4.54 7.93 8.57
N TYR A 109 3.25 8.24 8.42
CA TYR A 109 2.16 7.35 8.80
C TYR A 109 2.13 7.00 10.31
N VAL A 110 2.70 7.86 11.14
CA VAL A 110 2.74 7.73 12.61
C VAL A 110 2.02 8.90 13.27
N ASN A 111 1.71 8.75 14.54
CA ASN A 111 1.36 9.91 15.36
C ASN A 111 2.64 10.71 15.62
N SER A 112 2.59 12.04 15.61
CA SER A 112 3.74 12.86 15.97
C SER A 112 4.06 12.73 17.47
N ALA A 113 5.34 12.84 17.84
CA ALA A 113 5.77 12.70 19.22
C ALA A 113 5.12 13.71 20.18
N ASP A 114 4.75 14.92 19.65
CA ASP A 114 4.03 15.94 20.42
C ASP A 114 2.50 15.72 20.45
N GLY A 115 2.00 14.68 19.82
CA GLY A 115 0.59 14.30 19.78
C GLY A 115 -0.33 15.21 18.94
N LYS A 116 0.22 16.21 18.23
CA LYS A 116 -0.60 17.15 17.44
C LYS A 116 -1.12 16.54 16.15
N VAL A 117 -0.34 15.70 15.49
CA VAL A 117 -0.74 14.98 14.29
C VAL A 117 -0.90 13.51 14.65
N ARG A 118 -2.12 13.02 14.72
CA ARG A 118 -2.45 11.65 15.13
C ARG A 118 -2.79 10.77 13.93
N TYR A 119 -1.86 10.72 12.96
CA TYR A 119 -2.13 10.04 11.68
C TYR A 119 -2.35 8.53 11.83
N SER A 120 -1.55 7.85 12.67
CA SER A 120 -1.74 6.42 12.90
C SER A 120 -3.11 6.09 13.50
N ASP A 121 -3.55 6.89 14.48
CA ASP A 121 -4.88 6.73 15.08
C ASP A 121 -5.99 6.98 14.06
N PHE A 122 -5.85 8.03 13.24
CA PHE A 122 -6.78 8.31 12.15
C PHE A 122 -6.89 7.11 11.19
N PHE A 123 -5.75 6.60 10.72
CA PHE A 123 -5.72 5.52 9.75
C PHE A 123 -6.40 4.25 10.27
N LEU A 124 -6.12 3.87 11.52
CA LEU A 124 -6.64 2.65 12.12
C LEU A 124 -8.07 2.79 12.64
N GLN A 125 -8.43 3.94 13.22
CA GLN A 125 -9.70 4.10 13.96
C GLN A 125 -10.78 4.83 13.17
N GLU A 126 -10.43 5.61 12.13
CA GLU A 126 -11.40 6.30 11.28
C GLU A 126 -11.32 5.83 9.83
N PHE A 127 -10.12 5.85 9.21
CA PHE A 127 -9.99 5.65 7.77
C PHE A 127 -10.34 4.22 7.33
N ILE A 128 -9.69 3.19 7.89
CA ILE A 128 -10.00 1.79 7.56
C ILE A 128 -11.48 1.48 7.79
N PRO A 129 -12.09 1.80 8.96
CA PRO A 129 -13.51 1.57 9.20
C PRO A 129 -14.43 2.27 8.21
N ASP A 130 -14.13 3.53 7.83
CA ASP A 130 -14.92 4.30 6.87
C ASP A 130 -14.87 3.68 5.47
N ILE A 131 -13.66 3.35 4.98
CA ILE A 131 -13.47 2.68 3.70
C ILE A 131 -14.23 1.34 3.65
N GLU A 132 -14.13 0.53 4.69
CA GLU A 132 -14.80 -0.77 4.77
C GLU A 132 -16.31 -0.65 4.96
N ALA A 133 -16.82 0.48 5.41
CA ALA A 133 -18.26 0.76 5.50
C ALA A 133 -18.84 1.20 4.14
N ASN A 134 -18.08 1.99 3.37
CA ASN A 134 -18.55 2.61 2.14
C ASN A 134 -18.31 1.77 0.88
N TYR A 135 -17.37 0.81 0.92
CA TYR A 135 -17.05 -0.06 -0.22
C TYR A 135 -17.33 -1.53 0.09
N ARG A 136 -17.55 -2.33 -0.96
CA ARG A 136 -17.81 -3.77 -0.84
C ARG A 136 -16.51 -4.54 -0.56
N ILE A 137 -16.00 -4.43 0.66
CA ILE A 137 -14.75 -5.03 1.13
C ILE A 137 -15.03 -6.21 2.06
N ARG A 138 -14.23 -7.27 1.94
CA ARG A 138 -14.15 -8.36 2.92
C ARG A 138 -13.33 -7.85 4.11
N ARG A 139 -13.95 -7.79 5.30
CA ARG A 139 -13.37 -7.14 6.49
C ARG A 139 -12.43 -8.04 7.31
N GLU A 140 -12.29 -9.28 6.93
CA GLU A 140 -11.39 -10.21 7.61
C GLU A 140 -9.90 -9.93 7.29
N ARG A 141 -9.00 -10.27 8.25
CA ARG A 141 -7.55 -10.13 8.14
C ARG A 141 -7.01 -10.66 6.80
N LYS A 142 -7.43 -11.86 6.40
CA LYS A 142 -6.95 -12.53 5.18
C LYS A 142 -7.26 -11.79 3.88
N ALA A 143 -8.19 -10.85 3.91
CA ALA A 143 -8.56 -10.03 2.75
C ALA A 143 -8.00 -8.59 2.85
N ARG A 144 -7.17 -8.30 3.84
CA ARG A 144 -6.57 -6.97 4.03
C ARG A 144 -5.06 -7.05 3.94
N ALA A 145 -4.49 -6.21 3.06
CA ALA A 145 -3.06 -6.08 2.86
C ALA A 145 -2.66 -4.60 2.79
N ILE A 146 -1.36 -4.33 2.94
CA ILE A 146 -0.81 -2.99 2.90
C ILE A 146 0.49 -2.97 2.11
N THR A 147 0.74 -1.90 1.37
CA THR A 147 1.96 -1.68 0.59
C THR A 147 2.31 -0.20 0.59
N GLY A 148 3.53 0.12 0.23
CA GLY A 148 3.94 1.51 0.06
C GLY A 148 5.32 1.68 -0.53
N ILE A 149 5.63 2.94 -0.86
CA ILE A 149 6.87 3.37 -1.49
C ILE A 149 7.57 4.35 -0.55
N SER A 150 8.89 4.22 -0.33
CA SER A 150 9.69 5.20 0.42
C SER A 150 9.13 5.45 1.85
N MET A 151 8.70 6.67 2.17
CA MET A 151 7.95 6.99 3.39
C MET A 151 6.73 6.07 3.57
N GLY A 152 6.00 5.79 2.48
CA GLY A 152 4.87 4.85 2.51
C GLY A 152 5.28 3.41 2.74
N GLY A 153 6.46 3.00 2.24
CA GLY A 153 7.06 1.69 2.52
C GLY A 153 7.39 1.52 4.01
N TYR A 154 7.95 2.57 4.62
CA TYR A 154 8.13 2.64 6.07
C TYR A 154 6.79 2.49 6.80
N GLY A 155 5.79 3.28 6.41
CA GLY A 155 4.44 3.23 6.99
C GLY A 155 3.78 1.87 6.86
N ALA A 156 3.91 1.21 5.70
CA ALA A 156 3.36 -0.11 5.45
C ALA A 156 3.97 -1.18 6.37
N LEU A 157 5.30 -1.24 6.46
CA LEU A 157 6.00 -2.14 7.38
C LEU A 157 5.65 -1.83 8.84
N ARG A 158 5.64 -0.54 9.21
CA ARG A 158 5.28 -0.10 10.56
C ARG A 158 3.86 -0.54 10.93
N PHE A 159 2.85 -0.30 10.08
CA PHE A 159 1.48 -0.73 10.38
C PHE A 159 1.35 -2.24 10.45
N ALA A 160 1.90 -2.96 9.47
CA ALA A 160 1.78 -4.42 9.45
C ALA A 160 2.47 -5.07 10.65
N PHE A 161 3.63 -4.54 11.07
CA PHE A 161 4.39 -5.08 12.19
C PHE A 161 3.84 -4.65 13.55
N ALA A 162 3.20 -3.48 13.64
CA ALA A 162 2.50 -3.05 14.85
C ALA A 162 1.18 -3.81 15.05
N GLU A 163 0.45 -4.05 13.97
CA GLU A 163 -0.91 -4.62 13.96
C GLU A 163 -0.94 -5.93 13.14
N PRO A 164 -0.21 -6.98 13.53
CA PRO A 164 -0.08 -8.20 12.73
C PRO A 164 -1.40 -8.98 12.58
N ASP A 165 -2.37 -8.75 13.47
CA ASP A 165 -3.69 -9.34 13.38
C ASP A 165 -4.64 -8.57 12.44
N LEU A 166 -4.24 -7.38 11.96
CA LEU A 166 -5.04 -6.58 11.05
C LEU A 166 -4.74 -6.89 9.58
N PHE A 167 -3.47 -7.12 9.24
CA PHE A 167 -3.01 -7.34 7.86
C PHE A 167 -2.45 -8.75 7.67
N SER A 168 -2.87 -9.43 6.58
CA SER A 168 -2.32 -10.75 6.21
C SER A 168 -1.04 -10.67 5.40
N ALA A 169 -0.84 -9.57 4.67
CA ALA A 169 0.32 -9.36 3.82
C ALA A 169 0.79 -7.90 3.85
N VAL A 170 2.09 -7.72 3.72
CA VAL A 170 2.74 -6.43 3.57
C VAL A 170 3.79 -6.47 2.48
N SER A 171 3.89 -5.38 1.71
CA SER A 171 5.04 -5.16 0.86
C SER A 171 5.56 -3.72 0.97
N ALA A 172 6.84 -3.51 0.59
CA ALA A 172 7.46 -2.21 0.63
C ALA A 172 8.51 -2.06 -0.48
N GLN A 173 8.49 -0.91 -1.17
CA GLN A 173 9.51 -0.57 -2.18
C GLN A 173 10.37 0.58 -1.65
N SER A 174 11.69 0.39 -1.61
CA SER A 174 12.67 1.37 -1.10
C SER A 174 12.17 2.07 0.17
N ALA A 175 11.72 1.26 1.15
CA ALA A 175 11.18 1.79 2.41
C ALA A 175 12.20 2.68 3.11
N ALA A 176 11.77 3.81 3.66
CA ALA A 176 12.62 4.76 4.39
C ALA A 176 13.08 4.17 5.74
N LEU A 177 13.80 3.04 5.67
CA LEU A 177 14.37 2.34 6.82
C LEU A 177 15.71 2.98 7.21
N MET A 178 15.70 3.74 8.28
CA MET A 178 16.87 4.43 8.81
C MET A 178 17.71 3.46 9.64
N THR A 179 19.00 3.38 9.35
CA THR A 179 19.96 2.54 10.08
C THR A 179 20.58 3.27 11.27
N GLU A 180 20.43 4.59 11.30
CA GLU A 180 20.96 5.43 12.34
C GLU A 180 20.23 5.25 13.66
N SER A 181 21.00 5.23 14.74
CA SER A 181 20.43 5.28 16.09
C SER A 181 19.75 6.64 16.37
N PRO A 182 18.82 6.71 17.34
CA PRO A 182 18.24 8.00 17.75
C PRO A 182 19.28 9.08 18.10
N GLN A 183 20.46 8.66 18.62
CA GLN A 183 21.56 9.57 18.94
C GLN A 183 22.20 10.19 17.69
N GLU A 184 22.41 9.39 16.65
CA GLU A 184 22.94 9.84 15.36
C GLU A 184 21.93 10.73 14.63
N LEU A 185 20.65 10.36 14.63
CA LEU A 185 19.56 11.19 14.11
C LEU A 185 19.50 12.56 14.82
N ASN A 186 19.73 12.63 16.13
CA ASN A 186 19.83 13.91 16.85
C ASN A 186 20.95 14.80 16.33
N ALA A 187 22.05 14.23 15.81
CA ALA A 187 23.09 15.02 15.15
C ALA A 187 22.58 15.60 13.81
N ALA A 188 21.83 14.81 13.03
CA ALA A 188 21.19 15.28 11.80
C ALA A 188 20.13 16.38 12.07
N LEU A 189 19.36 16.28 13.16
CA LEU A 189 18.41 17.33 13.57
C LEU A 189 19.11 18.66 13.82
N ARG A 190 20.26 18.65 14.52
CA ARG A 190 21.05 19.86 14.81
C ARG A 190 21.62 20.53 13.56
N SER A 191 21.81 19.77 12.47
CA SER A 191 22.31 20.33 11.21
C SER A 191 21.27 21.24 10.51
N GLY A 192 20.00 21.22 10.94
CA GLY A 192 18.93 22.05 10.43
C GLY A 192 18.52 21.75 8.98
N THR A 193 18.86 20.57 8.45
CA THR A 193 18.43 20.15 7.10
C THR A 193 16.91 20.01 7.01
N PRO A 194 16.31 20.12 5.81
CA PRO A 194 14.87 19.88 5.63
C PRO A 194 14.43 18.52 6.16
N LEU A 195 15.18 17.45 5.88
CA LEU A 195 14.93 16.11 6.39
C LEU A 195 15.03 16.06 7.92
N GLY A 196 16.05 16.66 8.52
CA GLY A 196 16.19 16.75 9.97
C GLY A 196 14.99 17.43 10.62
N ARG A 197 14.55 18.59 10.09
CA ARG A 197 13.34 19.28 10.60
C ARG A 197 12.09 18.39 10.50
N LEU A 198 11.93 17.68 9.40
CA LEU A 198 10.82 16.76 9.19
C LEU A 198 10.84 15.63 10.24
N LEU A 199 11.97 14.93 10.38
CA LEU A 199 12.12 13.86 11.37
C LEU A 199 11.86 14.37 12.80
N GLY A 200 12.35 15.57 13.11
CA GLY A 200 12.10 16.23 14.40
C GLY A 200 10.61 16.54 14.64
N SER A 201 9.85 16.92 13.61
CA SER A 201 8.41 17.15 13.74
C SER A 201 7.60 15.88 13.95
N VAL A 202 8.10 14.74 13.48
CA VAL A 202 7.44 13.44 13.58
C VAL A 202 7.87 12.70 14.84
N PHE A 203 9.19 12.59 15.07
CA PHE A 203 9.76 11.74 16.12
C PHE A 203 10.29 12.51 17.35
N GLY A 204 10.11 13.84 17.37
CA GLY A 204 10.55 14.69 18.46
C GLY A 204 11.91 15.38 18.18
N ASN A 205 12.14 16.53 18.85
CA ASN A 205 13.40 17.24 18.77
C ASN A 205 13.83 17.69 20.19
N PRO A 206 14.75 16.95 20.86
CA PRO A 206 15.46 15.75 20.39
C PRO A 206 14.52 14.59 20.13
N ILE A 207 15.00 13.55 19.37
CA ILE A 207 14.22 12.35 19.10
C ILE A 207 13.73 11.74 20.42
N ASP A 208 12.43 11.54 20.54
CA ASP A 208 11.80 10.79 21.64
C ASP A 208 12.07 9.29 21.43
N VAL A 209 13.02 8.75 22.18
CA VAL A 209 13.48 7.36 22.01
C VAL A 209 12.39 6.33 22.25
N PRO A 210 11.53 6.42 23.28
CA PRO A 210 10.35 5.56 23.42
C PRO A 210 9.45 5.61 22.21
N HIS A 211 9.05 6.81 21.78
CA HIS A 211 8.19 7.03 20.61
C HIS A 211 8.81 6.47 19.32
N TRP A 212 10.11 6.69 19.10
CA TRP A 212 10.84 6.10 17.99
C TRP A 212 10.71 4.57 17.98
N LYS A 213 11.03 3.90 19.09
CA LYS A 213 10.99 2.44 19.21
C LYS A 213 9.59 1.85 19.01
N GLU A 214 8.55 2.57 19.37
CA GLU A 214 7.15 2.16 19.14
C GLU A 214 6.75 2.23 17.68
N ASN A 215 7.50 2.95 16.85
CA ASN A 215 7.19 3.17 15.44
C ASN A 215 8.26 2.64 14.47
N ASP A 216 9.42 2.22 14.98
CA ASP A 216 10.52 1.68 14.20
C ASP A 216 10.26 0.24 13.77
N PRO A 217 10.25 -0.07 12.44
CA PRO A 217 9.99 -1.42 11.92
C PRO A 217 10.92 -2.49 12.49
N PHE A 218 12.19 -2.16 12.77
CA PHE A 218 13.14 -3.11 13.37
C PHE A 218 12.76 -3.48 14.81
N SER A 219 12.35 -2.51 15.60
CA SER A 219 11.89 -2.70 16.98
C SER A 219 10.57 -3.48 17.02
N LEU A 220 9.65 -3.16 16.11
CA LEU A 220 8.36 -3.83 15.97
C LEU A 220 8.51 -5.27 15.51
N ALA A 221 9.46 -5.57 14.60
CA ALA A 221 9.74 -6.92 14.16
C ALA A 221 10.15 -7.81 15.32
N ARG A 222 11.07 -7.35 16.18
CA ARG A 222 11.49 -8.06 17.40
C ARG A 222 10.34 -8.26 18.38
N LYS A 223 9.57 -7.20 18.64
CA LYS A 223 8.48 -7.20 19.63
C LYS A 223 7.34 -8.15 19.24
N ASN A 224 6.96 -8.15 17.98
CA ASN A 224 5.74 -8.81 17.50
C ASN A 224 6.03 -10.04 16.60
N LYS A 225 7.21 -10.64 16.67
CA LYS A 225 7.69 -11.70 15.77
C LYS A 225 6.71 -12.86 15.56
N VAL A 226 5.98 -13.27 16.60
CA VAL A 226 5.00 -14.36 16.50
C VAL A 226 3.82 -14.00 15.60
N GLY A 227 3.31 -12.78 15.69
CA GLY A 227 2.24 -12.28 14.83
C GLY A 227 2.73 -12.03 13.40
N ILE A 228 3.89 -11.41 13.25
CA ILE A 228 4.54 -11.11 11.97
C ILE A 228 4.88 -12.38 11.21
N GLY A 229 5.32 -13.45 11.89
CA GLY A 229 5.59 -14.76 11.27
C GLY A 229 4.37 -15.42 10.61
N LYS A 230 3.17 -14.88 10.81
CA LYS A 230 1.92 -15.29 10.14
C LYS A 230 1.55 -14.41 8.95
N GLN A 231 2.37 -13.40 8.63
CA GLN A 231 2.16 -12.51 7.49
C GLN A 231 2.97 -12.97 6.28
N ALA A 232 2.47 -12.69 5.09
CA ALA A 232 3.30 -12.71 3.90
C ALA A 232 4.02 -11.36 3.79
N ILE A 233 5.34 -11.39 3.65
CA ILE A 233 6.19 -10.19 3.66
C ILE A 233 7.03 -10.18 2.38
N TYR A 234 6.98 -9.07 1.65
CA TYR A 234 7.79 -8.82 0.46
C TYR A 234 8.36 -7.40 0.54
N PHE A 235 9.63 -7.22 0.26
CA PHE A 235 10.17 -5.89 0.07
C PHE A 235 11.36 -5.88 -0.90
N ASN A 236 11.55 -4.74 -1.55
CA ASN A 236 12.66 -4.52 -2.45
C ASN A 236 13.26 -3.13 -2.28
N CYS A 237 14.50 -2.96 -2.73
CA CYS A 237 15.17 -1.67 -2.78
C CYS A 237 16.11 -1.59 -3.99
N GLY A 238 16.30 -0.38 -4.53
CA GLY A 238 17.33 -0.13 -5.52
C GLY A 238 18.72 -0.22 -4.89
N ARG A 239 19.70 -0.81 -5.59
CA ARG A 239 21.08 -0.92 -5.10
C ARG A 239 21.80 0.42 -4.99
N ASP A 240 21.38 1.37 -5.82
CA ASP A 240 21.98 2.69 -5.93
C ASP A 240 21.03 3.75 -5.34
N ASP A 241 20.26 3.38 -4.29
CA ASP A 241 19.34 4.28 -3.59
C ASP A 241 20.13 5.41 -2.93
N GLU A 242 19.94 6.64 -3.39
CA GLU A 242 20.72 7.82 -2.97
C GLU A 242 20.43 8.27 -1.53
N TYR A 243 19.41 7.72 -0.89
CA TYR A 243 19.11 7.92 0.53
C TYR A 243 19.72 6.85 1.44
N GLY A 244 20.37 5.81 0.86
CA GLY A 244 20.96 4.71 1.62
C GLY A 244 19.96 3.70 2.17
N PHE A 245 18.73 3.69 1.65
CA PHE A 245 17.67 2.78 2.14
C PHE A 245 17.91 1.31 1.79
N GLU A 246 18.78 1.01 0.83
CA GLU A 246 19.23 -0.36 0.55
C GLU A 246 19.94 -0.99 1.76
N SER A 247 20.67 -0.21 2.52
CA SER A 247 21.33 -0.65 3.76
C SER A 247 20.30 -1.00 4.84
N GLY A 248 19.27 -0.17 5.01
CA GLY A 248 18.16 -0.44 5.91
C GLY A 248 17.36 -1.69 5.50
N ALA A 249 17.11 -1.84 4.19
CA ALA A 249 16.43 -3.02 3.66
C ALA A 249 17.24 -4.31 3.90
N ALA A 250 18.55 -4.29 3.63
CA ALA A 250 19.44 -5.42 3.91
C ALA A 250 19.54 -5.76 5.41
N MET A 251 19.52 -4.74 6.28
CA MET A 251 19.50 -4.93 7.73
C MET A 251 18.18 -5.57 8.20
N LEU A 252 17.05 -5.17 7.63
CA LEU A 252 15.75 -5.79 7.94
C LEU A 252 15.71 -7.24 7.47
N ASP A 253 16.19 -7.53 6.25
CA ASP A 253 16.31 -8.90 5.72
C ASP A 253 17.09 -9.79 6.68
N LYS A 254 18.28 -9.35 7.07
CA LYS A 254 19.14 -10.08 8.01
C LYS A 254 18.42 -10.34 9.33
N GLN A 255 17.77 -9.31 9.92
CA GLN A 255 17.04 -9.45 11.17
C GLN A 255 15.89 -10.46 11.05
N LEU A 256 15.09 -10.40 9.98
CA LEU A 256 13.99 -11.33 9.78
C LEU A 256 14.48 -12.78 9.58
N GLN A 257 15.65 -12.97 8.93
CA GLN A 257 16.32 -14.28 8.83
C GLN A 257 16.73 -14.80 10.20
N GLU A 258 17.40 -13.99 11.00
CA GLU A 258 17.83 -14.33 12.36
C GLU A 258 16.65 -14.69 13.27
N GLU A 259 15.52 -14.03 13.07
CA GLU A 259 14.28 -14.29 13.83
C GLU A 259 13.43 -15.43 13.21
N HIS A 260 13.89 -16.07 12.15
CA HIS A 260 13.21 -17.14 11.41
C HIS A 260 11.83 -16.72 10.88
N ILE A 261 11.65 -15.45 10.53
CA ILE A 261 10.45 -14.92 9.90
C ILE A 261 10.56 -15.07 8.39
N LYS A 262 9.63 -15.85 7.80
CA LYS A 262 9.60 -16.04 6.35
C LYS A 262 9.25 -14.74 5.63
N HIS A 263 10.08 -14.34 4.68
CA HIS A 263 9.89 -13.16 3.85
C HIS A 263 10.58 -13.33 2.49
N GLU A 264 10.31 -12.40 1.58
CA GLU A 264 10.96 -12.29 0.28
C GLU A 264 11.59 -10.90 0.17
N PHE A 265 12.88 -10.83 -0.14
CA PHE A 265 13.64 -9.61 -0.25
C PHE A 265 14.48 -9.60 -1.54
N HIS A 266 14.49 -8.43 -2.22
CA HIS A 266 15.28 -8.23 -3.42
C HIS A 266 16.00 -6.88 -3.42
N LEU A 267 17.27 -6.89 -3.83
CA LEU A 267 18.03 -5.71 -4.23
C LEU A 267 18.14 -5.70 -5.75
N TYR A 268 17.42 -4.80 -6.40
CA TYR A 268 17.46 -4.64 -7.85
C TYR A 268 18.42 -3.53 -8.28
N PRO A 269 18.96 -3.56 -9.51
CA PRO A 269 19.62 -2.39 -10.08
C PRO A 269 18.66 -1.20 -10.15
N GLY A 270 19.10 -0.02 -9.74
CA GLY A 270 18.32 1.21 -9.80
C GLY A 270 18.46 2.08 -8.55
N ASN A 271 17.91 3.27 -8.65
CA ASN A 271 17.99 4.33 -7.65
C ASN A 271 16.60 4.62 -7.05
N HIS A 272 16.49 5.64 -6.17
CA HIS A 272 15.22 6.05 -5.55
C HIS A 272 14.39 6.92 -6.49
N SER A 273 13.77 6.33 -7.51
CA SER A 273 13.08 7.07 -8.57
C SER A 273 11.75 6.49 -8.95
N ALA A 274 10.88 7.33 -9.54
CA ALA A 274 9.60 6.90 -10.09
C ALA A 274 9.75 5.78 -11.15
N SER A 275 10.85 5.78 -11.93
CA SER A 275 11.15 4.71 -12.90
C SER A 275 11.43 3.38 -12.22
N TYR A 276 12.15 3.39 -11.11
CA TYR A 276 12.38 2.19 -10.30
C TYR A 276 11.07 1.64 -9.73
N PHE A 277 10.27 2.49 -9.11
CA PHE A 277 8.98 2.09 -8.53
C PHE A 277 8.03 1.55 -9.58
N GLY A 278 7.95 2.21 -10.75
CA GLY A 278 7.14 1.76 -11.88
C GLY A 278 7.59 0.41 -12.45
N ALA A 279 8.91 0.16 -12.51
CA ALA A 279 9.45 -1.10 -13.01
C ALA A 279 9.10 -2.31 -12.11
N HIS A 280 8.98 -2.09 -10.79
CA HIS A 280 8.77 -3.17 -9.83
C HIS A 280 7.36 -3.23 -9.22
N ILE A 281 6.43 -2.34 -9.63
CA ILE A 281 5.06 -2.38 -9.08
C ILE A 281 4.29 -3.62 -9.51
N ALA A 282 4.61 -4.20 -10.69
CA ALA A 282 3.98 -5.43 -11.17
C ALA A 282 4.19 -6.58 -10.20
N GLU A 283 5.42 -6.78 -9.73
CA GLU A 283 5.78 -7.81 -8.76
C GLU A 283 5.02 -7.65 -7.44
N VAL A 284 4.90 -6.41 -6.96
CA VAL A 284 4.12 -6.05 -5.77
C VAL A 284 2.65 -6.43 -5.94
N MET A 285 2.05 -6.09 -7.08
CA MET A 285 0.63 -6.38 -7.34
C MET A 285 0.39 -7.89 -7.52
N GLU A 286 1.29 -8.61 -8.19
CA GLU A 286 1.23 -10.06 -8.34
C GLU A 286 1.38 -10.77 -6.98
N PHE A 287 2.31 -10.31 -6.12
CA PHE A 287 2.47 -10.81 -4.76
C PHE A 287 1.16 -10.72 -3.97
N HIS A 288 0.55 -9.54 -3.88
CA HIS A 288 -0.71 -9.36 -3.16
C HIS A 288 -1.86 -10.15 -3.78
N SER A 289 -1.94 -10.19 -5.12
CA SER A 289 -2.95 -10.99 -5.82
C SER A 289 -2.85 -12.47 -5.49
N LYS A 290 -1.62 -13.01 -5.41
CA LYS A 290 -1.37 -14.39 -5.01
C LYS A 290 -1.84 -14.65 -3.58
N MET A 291 -1.56 -13.74 -2.65
CA MET A 291 -1.98 -13.85 -1.25
C MET A 291 -3.51 -13.85 -1.13
N PHE A 292 -4.21 -12.95 -1.81
CA PHE A 292 -5.66 -12.90 -1.81
C PHE A 292 -6.35 -14.12 -2.45
N ARG A 293 -5.65 -14.85 -3.35
CA ARG A 293 -6.16 -16.10 -3.96
C ARG A 293 -5.92 -17.31 -3.06
N ALA A 294 -4.82 -17.38 -2.36
CA ALA A 294 -4.47 -18.52 -1.48
C ALA A 294 -5.39 -18.64 -0.27
N GLU A 295 -6.11 -17.55 0.05
CA GLU A 295 -6.96 -17.41 1.23
C GLU A 295 -8.48 -17.57 0.92
N LYS A 296 -8.83 -18.11 -0.29
CA LYS A 296 -10.23 -18.36 -0.70
C LYS A 296 -10.80 -19.64 -0.09
#